data_30d36970a6b58f6018b333f6569c6dc5
#
_entry.id   30d36970a6b58f6018b333f6569c6dc5
#
_cell.length_a   1.000
_cell.length_b   1.000
_cell.length_c   1.000
_cell.angle_alpha   90.00
_cell.angle_beta   90.00
_cell.angle_gamma   90.00
#
_symmetry.space_group_name_H-M   'P 1'
#
loop_
_entity.id
_entity.type
_entity.pdbx_description
1 polymer ?
#
loop_
_entity_poly.entity_id
_entity_poly.type
_entity_poly.pdbx_seq_one_letter_code
_entity_poly.pdbx_strand_id
1 'polypeptide(L)'
;MAIPVLDHAGARDGRPAAAAPAVCYALIALNTVVFLFGPAAGLNPLYGRDQARVCAEQRYEQRWGAVPAELLAGHPLTAEQLAEAPDPVPGCPAAPTPGKHPALSVLSALFLHGGWLHLLGNLLFLHVFGPTVERRLGRPRFVLFYLAAGAVATYGFALAEAHTADSTRVLIGASGAISAVLGAYLRLHPRARVTTLVPLLLFLPLRFPAWLVLGLWFALQWWSVHSAGPGVAYLVHVIGFAAGFLYACTLAERRPRAARRPRPSG
;
A
#
# COMPACT_ATOMS: atom_id res chain seq x y z
N MET A 1 -16.16 0.45 9.69
CA MET A 1 -15.35 -0.44 8.83
C MET A 1 -14.92 -1.64 9.63
N ALA A 2 -15.03 -2.89 9.13
CA ALA A 2 -14.54 -4.08 9.84
C ALA A 2 -13.02 -4.18 9.72
N ILE A 3 -12.33 -4.46 10.83
CA ILE A 3 -10.87 -4.51 10.91
C ILE A 3 -10.42 -5.96 10.81
N PRO A 4 -9.76 -6.41 9.73
CA PRO A 4 -9.25 -7.77 9.60
C PRO A 4 -8.07 -7.98 10.56
N VAL A 5 -8.06 -9.09 11.28
CA VAL A 5 -7.01 -9.38 12.27
C VAL A 5 -6.36 -10.75 12.08
N LEU A 6 -6.97 -11.69 11.35
CA LEU A 6 -6.44 -13.02 11.16
C LEU A 6 -6.94 -13.68 9.88
N ASP A 7 -6.01 -14.31 9.14
CA ASP A 7 -6.26 -15.08 7.93
C ASP A 7 -6.19 -16.59 8.22
N HIS A 8 -7.16 -17.35 7.72
CA HIS A 8 -7.24 -18.79 7.86
C HIS A 8 -6.98 -19.55 6.55
N ALA A 9 -6.43 -18.89 5.50
CA ALA A 9 -6.17 -19.55 4.22
C ALA A 9 -5.08 -20.63 4.34
N GLY A 10 -4.03 -20.39 5.13
CA GLY A 10 -2.92 -21.31 5.31
C GLY A 10 -3.26 -22.63 6.02
N ALA A 11 -4.36 -22.67 6.78
CA ALA A 11 -4.76 -23.86 7.53
C ALA A 11 -5.36 -24.99 6.66
N ARG A 12 -5.69 -24.71 5.41
CA ARG A 12 -6.39 -25.64 4.51
C ARG A 12 -5.52 -26.35 3.48
N ASP A 13 -4.27 -25.87 3.25
CA ASP A 13 -3.49 -26.36 2.12
C ASP A 13 -2.70 -27.64 2.38
N GLY A 14 -2.70 -28.22 3.60
CA GLY A 14 -2.08 -29.52 3.94
C GLY A 14 -0.60 -29.64 3.51
N ARG A 15 0.02 -28.52 3.10
CA ARG A 15 1.42 -28.49 2.69
C ARG A 15 2.33 -28.45 3.91
N PRO A 16 3.49 -29.15 3.86
CA PRO A 16 4.49 -29.03 4.92
C PRO A 16 4.81 -27.58 5.19
N ALA A 17 5.12 -27.23 6.43
CA ALA A 17 5.34 -25.87 6.93
C ALA A 17 6.09 -25.04 5.89
N ALA A 18 5.35 -24.20 5.16
CA ALA A 18 5.93 -23.34 4.16
C ALA A 18 6.93 -22.41 4.87
N ALA A 19 8.05 -22.11 4.22
CA ALA A 19 9.06 -21.23 4.76
C ALA A 19 8.43 -19.96 5.35
N ALA A 20 8.92 -19.51 6.50
CA ALA A 20 8.43 -18.31 7.16
C ALA A 20 8.34 -17.14 6.16
N PRO A 21 7.28 -16.31 6.21
CA PRO A 21 7.07 -15.19 5.29
C PRO A 21 8.02 -14.02 5.63
N ALA A 22 9.30 -14.25 5.38
CA ALA A 22 10.38 -13.38 5.80
C ALA A 22 10.33 -12.00 5.13
N VAL A 23 9.86 -11.93 3.89
CA VAL A 23 9.77 -10.66 3.16
C VAL A 23 8.69 -9.78 3.75
N CYS A 24 7.51 -10.32 4.06
CA CYS A 24 6.46 -9.56 4.73
C CYS A 24 6.95 -8.96 6.04
N TYR A 25 7.61 -9.75 6.88
CA TYR A 25 8.12 -9.25 8.16
C TYR A 25 9.29 -8.30 7.99
N ALA A 26 10.15 -8.47 6.98
CA ALA A 26 11.19 -7.52 6.64
C ALA A 26 10.61 -6.17 6.19
N LEU A 27 9.55 -6.18 5.36
CA LEU A 27 8.85 -4.97 4.94
C LEU A 27 8.16 -4.28 6.14
N ILE A 28 7.52 -5.03 7.03
CA ILE A 28 6.93 -4.51 8.27
C ILE A 28 8.02 -3.83 9.12
N ALA A 29 9.13 -4.51 9.35
CA ALA A 29 10.25 -3.98 10.13
C ALA A 29 10.85 -2.72 9.47
N LEU A 30 11.07 -2.74 8.16
CA LEU A 30 11.61 -1.59 7.41
C LEU A 30 10.67 -0.37 7.50
N ASN A 31 9.37 -0.55 7.28
CA ASN A 31 8.39 0.54 7.41
C ASN A 31 8.39 1.11 8.83
N THR A 32 8.44 0.24 9.85
CA THR A 32 8.50 0.66 11.25
C THR A 32 9.78 1.45 11.54
N VAL A 33 10.94 0.97 11.11
CA VAL A 33 12.22 1.64 11.32
C VAL A 33 12.25 3.01 10.64
N VAL A 34 11.87 3.08 9.35
CA VAL A 34 11.82 4.36 8.61
C VAL A 34 10.90 5.36 9.31
N PHE A 35 9.74 4.91 9.77
CA PHE A 35 8.79 5.76 10.48
C PHE A 35 9.34 6.27 11.82
N LEU A 36 9.93 5.39 12.65
CA LEU A 36 10.44 5.76 13.97
C LEU A 36 11.60 6.79 13.89
N PHE A 37 12.41 6.70 12.83
CA PHE A 37 13.50 7.67 12.59
C PHE A 37 13.04 8.93 11.86
N GLY A 38 11.87 8.92 11.25
CA GLY A 38 11.28 10.07 10.56
C GLY A 38 10.62 11.09 11.51
N PRO A 39 10.24 12.27 10.99
CA PRO A 39 9.61 13.33 11.79
C PRO A 39 8.19 12.98 12.25
N ALA A 40 7.42 12.20 11.48
CA ALA A 40 6.02 11.89 11.74
C ALA A 40 5.80 11.06 13.02
N ALA A 41 6.79 10.28 13.45
CA ALA A 41 6.73 9.54 14.71
C ALA A 41 6.75 10.46 15.95
N GLY A 42 7.32 11.66 15.83
CA GLY A 42 7.48 12.59 16.93
C GLY A 42 8.53 12.18 17.99
N LEU A 43 9.32 11.17 17.71
CA LEU A 43 10.29 10.59 18.65
C LEU A 43 11.73 11.11 18.44
N ASN A 44 12.03 11.58 17.23
CA ASN A 44 13.38 12.03 16.88
C ASN A 44 13.53 13.55 17.15
N PRO A 45 14.34 13.96 18.15
CA PRO A 45 14.50 15.37 18.56
C PRO A 45 15.17 16.24 17.48
N LEU A 46 15.85 15.66 16.51
CA LEU A 46 16.49 16.39 15.41
C LEU A 46 15.51 17.18 14.55
N TYR A 47 14.25 16.79 14.52
CA TYR A 47 13.20 17.48 13.78
C TYR A 47 12.51 18.62 14.55
N GLY A 48 12.95 18.88 15.78
CA GLY A 48 12.34 19.92 16.63
C GLY A 48 11.01 19.49 17.26
N ARG A 49 10.24 20.49 17.72
CA ARG A 49 8.93 20.29 18.36
C ARG A 49 7.90 21.22 17.70
N ASP A 50 6.63 20.96 17.96
CA ASP A 50 5.51 21.79 17.53
C ASP A 50 5.57 22.15 16.02
N GLN A 51 5.46 23.41 15.68
CA GLN A 51 5.48 23.91 14.31
C GLN A 51 6.78 23.54 13.57
N ALA A 52 7.93 23.56 14.22
CA ALA A 52 9.21 23.20 13.60
C ALA A 52 9.21 21.73 13.13
N ARG A 53 8.63 20.82 13.91
CA ARG A 53 8.48 19.42 13.55
C ARG A 53 7.51 19.23 12.39
N VAL A 54 6.38 19.95 12.41
CA VAL A 54 5.38 19.90 11.33
C VAL A 54 6.00 20.35 9.99
N CYS A 55 6.77 21.43 10.00
CA CYS A 55 7.49 21.88 8.81
C CYS A 55 8.61 20.93 8.39
N ALA A 56 9.25 20.25 9.34
CA ALA A 56 10.26 19.23 9.03
C ALA A 56 9.62 17.99 8.38
N GLU A 57 8.43 17.59 8.85
CA GLU A 57 7.64 16.50 8.26
C GLU A 57 7.28 16.81 6.81
N GLN A 58 6.73 17.99 6.55
CA GLN A 58 6.39 18.42 5.20
C GLN A 58 7.62 18.40 4.27
N ARG A 59 8.76 18.96 4.69
CA ARG A 59 10.01 18.93 3.91
C ARG A 59 10.52 17.51 3.67
N TYR A 60 10.40 16.65 4.68
CA TYR A 60 10.79 15.24 4.58
C TYR A 60 9.93 14.50 3.56
N GLU A 61 8.61 14.69 3.62
CA GLU A 61 7.68 14.12 2.66
C GLU A 61 7.89 14.66 1.25
N GLN A 62 8.09 15.96 1.07
CA GLN A 62 8.43 16.56 -0.22
C GLN A 62 9.73 15.99 -0.81
N ARG A 63 10.74 15.77 0.04
CA ARG A 63 12.04 15.23 -0.41
C ARG A 63 11.96 13.77 -0.85
N TRP A 64 11.26 12.93 -0.09
CA TRP A 64 11.29 11.48 -0.26
C TRP A 64 9.98 10.89 -0.80
N GLY A 65 8.89 11.61 -0.73
CA GLY A 65 7.59 11.23 -1.29
C GLY A 65 7.53 11.42 -2.80
N ALA A 66 6.60 10.75 -3.42
CA ALA A 66 6.35 10.85 -4.85
C ALA A 66 5.36 11.98 -5.14
N VAL A 67 5.65 12.86 -6.10
CA VAL A 67 4.77 13.94 -6.53
C VAL A 67 4.39 13.70 -7.98
N PRO A 68 3.09 13.61 -8.32
CA PRO A 68 2.63 13.32 -9.68
C PRO A 68 3.27 14.19 -10.75
N ALA A 69 3.25 15.51 -10.58
CA ALA A 69 3.82 16.45 -11.55
C ALA A 69 5.33 16.24 -11.75
N GLU A 70 6.07 15.95 -10.68
CA GLU A 70 7.51 15.65 -10.79
C GLU A 70 7.77 14.34 -11.52
N LEU A 71 6.94 13.30 -11.26
CA LEU A 71 7.07 12.00 -11.92
C LEU A 71 6.85 12.11 -13.43
N LEU A 72 5.87 12.91 -13.84
CA LEU A 72 5.54 13.10 -15.26
C LEU A 72 6.53 14.01 -15.97
N ALA A 73 7.05 15.04 -15.28
CA ALA A 73 8.03 15.95 -15.82
C ALA A 73 9.46 15.38 -15.82
N GLY A 74 9.75 14.41 -14.94
CA GLY A 74 11.09 13.84 -14.77
C GLY A 74 12.06 14.71 -13.96
N HIS A 75 11.60 15.83 -13.38
CA HIS A 75 12.38 16.74 -12.56
C HIS A 75 11.58 17.27 -11.36
N PRO A 76 12.22 17.73 -10.27
CA PRO A 76 11.55 18.36 -9.15
C PRO A 76 10.73 19.59 -9.57
N LEU A 77 9.71 19.94 -8.79
CA LEU A 77 8.94 21.17 -8.97
C LEU A 77 9.86 22.39 -8.84
N THR A 78 9.64 23.37 -9.73
CA THR A 78 10.33 24.65 -9.70
C THR A 78 9.78 25.54 -8.57
N ALA A 79 10.51 26.59 -8.21
CA ALA A 79 10.05 27.56 -7.21
C ALA A 79 8.73 28.24 -7.64
N GLU A 80 8.55 28.49 -8.95
CA GLU A 80 7.33 29.07 -9.52
C GLU A 80 6.14 28.11 -9.36
N GLN A 81 6.30 26.84 -9.76
CA GLN A 81 5.26 25.81 -9.56
C GLN A 81 4.89 25.60 -8.10
N LEU A 82 5.87 25.71 -7.19
CA LEU A 82 5.62 25.61 -5.75
C LEU A 82 4.89 26.86 -5.20
N ALA A 83 5.12 28.03 -5.77
CA ALA A 83 4.40 29.24 -5.36
C ALA A 83 2.93 29.22 -5.78
N GLU A 84 2.60 28.51 -6.86
CA GLU A 84 1.22 28.32 -7.32
C GLU A 84 0.51 27.13 -6.64
N ALA A 85 1.29 26.22 -6.05
CA ALA A 85 0.73 25.07 -5.35
C ALA A 85 0.09 25.50 -4.01
N PRO A 86 -1.05 24.91 -3.63
CA PRO A 86 -1.62 25.19 -2.31
C PRO A 86 -0.63 24.81 -1.23
N ASP A 87 -0.44 25.69 -0.24
CA ASP A 87 0.41 25.39 0.91
C ASP A 87 -0.29 24.34 1.79
N PRO A 88 0.20 23.11 1.81
CA PRO A 88 -0.48 22.02 2.50
C PRO A 88 -0.49 22.19 4.03
N VAL A 89 0.44 22.98 4.55
CA VAL A 89 0.54 23.23 6.00
C VAL A 89 0.77 24.72 6.25
N PRO A 90 -0.18 25.41 6.88
CA PRO A 90 -0.03 26.84 7.20
C PRO A 90 1.25 27.13 7.98
N GLY A 91 2.00 28.12 7.52
CA GLY A 91 3.27 28.52 8.13
C GLY A 91 4.47 27.64 7.77
N CYS A 92 4.30 26.69 6.85
CA CYS A 92 5.39 25.85 6.35
C CYS A 92 5.44 25.92 4.81
N PRO A 93 6.01 26.97 4.23
CA PRO A 93 6.03 27.12 2.79
C PRO A 93 6.79 25.96 2.13
N ALA A 94 6.26 25.48 1.01
CA ALA A 94 6.92 24.49 0.19
C ALA A 94 8.24 25.05 -0.35
N ALA A 95 9.29 24.26 -0.30
CA ALA A 95 10.62 24.65 -0.77
C ALA A 95 11.11 23.71 -1.87
N PRO A 96 11.83 24.23 -2.89
CA PRO A 96 12.45 23.37 -3.89
C PRO A 96 13.33 22.30 -3.27
N THR A 97 13.29 21.11 -3.84
CA THR A 97 14.09 19.95 -3.39
C THR A 97 15.20 19.64 -4.41
N PRO A 98 16.29 20.44 -4.47
CA PRO A 98 17.35 20.24 -5.44
C PRO A 98 17.97 18.85 -5.26
N GLY A 99 18.30 18.20 -6.39
CA GLY A 99 18.87 16.86 -6.41
C GLY A 99 17.88 15.74 -6.00
N LYS A 100 16.58 16.00 -5.93
CA LYS A 100 15.57 14.94 -5.86
C LYS A 100 15.48 14.24 -7.23
N HIS A 101 15.46 12.91 -7.21
CA HIS A 101 15.22 12.10 -8.39
C HIS A 101 13.78 11.55 -8.34
N PRO A 102 12.83 12.12 -9.12
CA PRO A 102 11.41 11.75 -9.02
C PRO A 102 11.16 10.24 -9.18
N ALA A 103 11.81 9.58 -10.14
CA ALA A 103 11.65 8.15 -10.33
C ALA A 103 12.06 7.31 -9.11
N LEU A 104 13.09 7.73 -8.37
CA LEU A 104 13.50 7.06 -7.13
C LEU A 104 12.54 7.34 -5.97
N SER A 105 11.87 8.48 -5.99
CA SER A 105 10.88 8.82 -4.97
C SER A 105 9.68 7.87 -4.97
N VAL A 106 9.40 7.19 -6.07
CA VAL A 106 8.38 6.12 -6.12
C VAL A 106 8.71 4.99 -5.15
N LEU A 107 9.99 4.62 -5.03
CA LEU A 107 10.42 3.57 -4.11
C LEU A 107 10.48 4.07 -2.67
N SER A 108 11.07 5.25 -2.42
CA SER A 108 11.16 5.79 -1.06
C SER A 108 9.78 6.09 -0.47
N ALA A 109 8.85 6.60 -1.26
CA ALA A 109 7.48 6.89 -0.85
C ALA A 109 6.75 5.68 -0.26
N LEU A 110 7.05 4.46 -0.74
CA LEU A 110 6.43 3.23 -0.23
C LEU A 110 6.75 2.96 1.26
N PHE A 111 7.78 3.58 1.80
CA PHE A 111 8.22 3.38 3.18
C PHE A 111 7.93 4.57 4.11
N LEU A 112 7.38 5.66 3.56
CA LEU A 112 7.01 6.83 4.34
C LEU A 112 5.59 6.71 4.89
N HIS A 113 5.34 7.25 6.08
CA HIS A 113 4.02 7.27 6.69
C HIS A 113 3.81 8.58 7.45
N GLY A 114 2.69 9.27 7.16
CA GLY A 114 2.34 10.55 7.75
C GLY A 114 1.68 10.47 9.13
N GLY A 115 1.87 9.37 9.88
CA GLY A 115 1.37 9.22 11.25
C GLY A 115 1.17 7.78 11.68
N TRP A 116 0.97 7.60 12.99
CA TRP A 116 0.83 6.29 13.62
C TRP A 116 -0.32 5.45 13.06
N LEU A 117 -1.48 6.07 12.87
CA LEU A 117 -2.65 5.35 12.36
C LEU A 117 -2.43 4.86 10.91
N HIS A 118 -1.76 5.69 10.09
CA HIS A 118 -1.40 5.36 8.72
C HIS A 118 -0.42 4.17 8.69
N LEU A 119 0.64 4.22 9.53
CA LEU A 119 1.58 3.11 9.66
C LEU A 119 0.88 1.83 10.13
N LEU A 120 0.21 1.88 11.29
CA LEU A 120 -0.41 0.70 11.91
C LEU A 120 -1.45 0.05 11.01
N GLY A 121 -2.24 0.86 10.28
CA GLY A 121 -3.17 0.35 9.28
C GLY A 121 -2.46 -0.44 8.18
N ASN A 122 -1.40 0.11 7.60
CA ASN A 122 -0.59 -0.56 6.59
C ASN A 122 0.04 -1.85 7.11
N LEU A 123 0.67 -1.80 8.30
CA LEU A 123 1.30 -2.98 8.90
C LEU A 123 0.27 -4.09 9.19
N LEU A 124 -0.91 -3.73 9.68
CA LEU A 124 -1.97 -4.69 9.96
C LEU A 124 -2.43 -5.42 8.68
N PHE A 125 -2.74 -4.68 7.62
CA PHE A 125 -3.16 -5.31 6.37
C PHE A 125 -2.06 -6.15 5.74
N LEU A 126 -0.81 -5.68 5.76
CA LEU A 126 0.33 -6.46 5.28
C LEU A 126 0.55 -7.71 6.12
N HIS A 127 0.44 -7.62 7.45
CA HIS A 127 0.57 -8.77 8.37
C HIS A 127 -0.51 -9.83 8.12
N VAL A 128 -1.75 -9.42 7.93
CA VAL A 128 -2.87 -10.36 7.76
C VAL A 128 -2.84 -11.06 6.40
N PHE A 129 -2.62 -10.32 5.32
CA PHE A 129 -2.79 -10.85 3.95
C PHE A 129 -1.48 -11.19 3.25
N GLY A 130 -0.41 -10.47 3.57
CA GLY A 130 0.90 -10.59 2.93
C GLY A 130 1.51 -11.97 3.02
N PRO A 131 1.56 -12.62 4.21
CA PRO A 131 2.16 -13.93 4.38
C PRO A 131 1.59 -15.01 3.44
N THR A 132 0.29 -14.98 3.20
CA THR A 132 -0.38 -15.94 2.32
C THR A 132 -0.03 -15.71 0.85
N VAL A 133 0.03 -14.44 0.43
CA VAL A 133 0.46 -14.10 -0.94
C VAL A 133 1.95 -14.39 -1.14
N GLU A 134 2.82 -14.06 -0.16
CA GLU A 134 4.25 -14.38 -0.21
C GLU A 134 4.49 -15.88 -0.36
N ARG A 135 3.82 -16.71 0.45
CA ARG A 135 3.91 -18.18 0.34
C ARG A 135 3.49 -18.68 -1.04
N ARG A 136 2.53 -18.04 -1.66
CA ARG A 136 2.02 -18.42 -3.00
C ARG A 136 2.97 -18.03 -4.13
N LEU A 137 3.60 -16.84 -4.04
CA LEU A 137 4.51 -16.32 -5.07
C LEU A 137 5.95 -16.80 -4.88
N GLY A 138 6.37 -17.06 -3.65
CA GLY A 138 7.76 -17.19 -3.24
C GLY A 138 8.41 -15.82 -3.02
N ARG A 139 9.45 -15.78 -2.17
CA ARG A 139 10.10 -14.54 -1.69
C ARG A 139 10.52 -13.57 -2.81
N PRO A 140 11.32 -13.98 -3.83
CA PRO A 140 11.82 -13.02 -4.82
C PRO A 140 10.70 -12.43 -5.68
N ARG A 141 9.72 -13.26 -6.06
CA ARG A 141 8.56 -12.78 -6.84
C ARG A 141 7.66 -11.87 -6.02
N PHE A 142 7.54 -12.11 -4.72
CA PHE A 142 6.75 -11.26 -3.84
C PHE A 142 7.37 -9.88 -3.70
N VAL A 143 8.71 -9.77 -3.54
CA VAL A 143 9.41 -8.48 -3.52
C VAL A 143 9.16 -7.72 -4.81
N LEU A 144 9.41 -8.36 -5.96
CA LEU A 144 9.22 -7.74 -7.28
C LEU A 144 7.76 -7.30 -7.48
N PHE A 145 6.82 -8.17 -7.12
CA PHE A 145 5.38 -7.87 -7.20
C PHE A 145 5.02 -6.66 -6.33
N TYR A 146 5.47 -6.62 -5.08
CA TYR A 146 5.17 -5.55 -4.14
C TYR A 146 5.69 -4.19 -4.64
N LEU A 147 6.95 -4.13 -5.05
CA LEU A 147 7.57 -2.91 -5.56
C LEU A 147 6.97 -2.46 -6.89
N ALA A 148 6.78 -3.39 -7.83
CA ALA A 148 6.19 -3.09 -9.13
C ALA A 148 4.74 -2.63 -9.02
N ALA A 149 3.93 -3.28 -8.18
CA ALA A 149 2.54 -2.89 -7.97
C ALA A 149 2.42 -1.54 -7.27
N GLY A 150 3.32 -1.23 -6.33
CA GLY A 150 3.42 0.10 -5.73
C GLY A 150 3.75 1.17 -6.78
N ALA A 151 4.71 0.90 -7.66
CA ALA A 151 5.04 1.79 -8.75
C ALA A 151 3.86 1.98 -9.73
N VAL A 152 3.19 0.90 -10.13
CA VAL A 152 1.99 0.97 -10.99
C VAL A 152 0.89 1.81 -10.34
N ALA A 153 0.65 1.65 -9.04
CA ALA A 153 -0.35 2.44 -8.33
C ALA A 153 0.02 3.93 -8.27
N THR A 154 1.30 4.25 -8.02
CA THR A 154 1.80 5.63 -7.94
C THR A 154 1.77 6.32 -9.31
N TYR A 155 2.30 5.67 -10.36
CA TYR A 155 2.26 6.25 -11.71
C TYR A 155 0.84 6.30 -12.27
N GLY A 156 0.00 5.30 -11.97
CA GLY A 156 -1.40 5.32 -12.38
C GLY A 156 -2.17 6.49 -11.77
N PHE A 157 -1.92 6.80 -10.49
CA PHE A 157 -2.43 8.01 -9.86
C PHE A 157 -1.88 9.27 -10.52
N ALA A 158 -0.56 9.33 -10.75
CA ALA A 158 0.07 10.50 -11.38
C ALA A 158 -0.53 10.82 -12.75
N LEU A 159 -0.80 9.80 -13.56
CA LEU A 159 -1.45 9.96 -14.87
C LEU A 159 -2.92 10.40 -14.75
N ALA A 160 -3.66 9.86 -13.78
CA ALA A 160 -5.06 10.24 -13.58
C ALA A 160 -5.21 11.68 -13.08
N GLU A 161 -4.31 12.13 -12.21
CA GLU A 161 -4.36 13.45 -11.56
C GLU A 161 -3.45 14.50 -12.24
N ALA A 162 -2.93 14.21 -13.45
CA ALA A 162 -1.96 15.06 -14.15
C ALA A 162 -2.43 16.52 -14.34
N HIS A 163 -3.73 16.75 -14.43
CA HIS A 163 -4.34 18.05 -14.71
C HIS A 163 -5.27 18.54 -13.58
N THR A 164 -5.13 17.99 -12.40
CA THR A 164 -5.93 18.36 -11.21
C THR A 164 -5.08 19.04 -10.15
N ALA A 165 -5.71 19.56 -9.10
CA ALA A 165 -5.02 20.12 -7.95
C ALA A 165 -4.15 19.07 -7.23
N ASP A 166 -4.48 17.78 -7.35
CA ASP A 166 -3.73 16.69 -6.76
C ASP A 166 -2.42 16.37 -7.52
N SER A 167 -2.14 17.02 -8.66
CA SER A 167 -0.88 16.85 -9.41
C SER A 167 0.36 17.23 -8.60
N THR A 168 0.25 18.18 -7.67
CA THR A 168 1.35 18.63 -6.79
C THR A 168 1.32 17.97 -5.41
N ARG A 169 0.35 17.11 -5.15
CA ARG A 169 0.19 16.41 -3.88
C ARG A 169 1.28 15.38 -3.67
N VAL A 170 1.88 15.38 -2.47
CA VAL A 170 2.86 14.37 -2.10
C VAL A 170 2.17 13.03 -1.78
N LEU A 171 2.57 11.97 -2.46
CA LEU A 171 2.15 10.61 -2.20
C LEU A 171 3.17 9.91 -1.30
N ILE A 172 2.68 9.32 -0.22
CA ILE A 172 3.45 8.51 0.72
C ILE A 172 2.64 7.29 1.17
N GLY A 173 3.31 6.24 1.54
CA GLY A 173 2.71 5.04 2.14
C GLY A 173 2.83 3.80 1.29
N ALA A 174 2.92 2.67 1.97
CA ALA A 174 2.93 1.33 1.40
C ALA A 174 1.58 0.92 0.79
N SER A 175 0.55 1.73 0.98
CA SER A 175 -0.84 1.30 0.81
C SER A 175 -1.23 0.91 -0.62
N GLY A 176 -0.61 1.52 -1.65
CA GLY A 176 -0.80 1.11 -3.04
C GLY A 176 -0.31 -0.32 -3.30
N ALA A 177 0.90 -0.65 -2.82
CA ALA A 177 1.46 -2.00 -2.92
C ALA A 177 0.68 -3.02 -2.06
N ILE A 178 0.27 -2.62 -0.86
CA ILE A 178 -0.57 -3.45 0.02
C ILE A 178 -1.94 -3.70 -0.60
N SER A 179 -2.55 -2.70 -1.23
CA SER A 179 -3.81 -2.87 -1.96
C SER A 179 -3.67 -3.91 -3.08
N ALA A 180 -2.52 -3.97 -3.76
CA ALA A 180 -2.24 -5.02 -4.72
C ALA A 180 -2.13 -6.41 -4.06
N VAL A 181 -1.54 -6.49 -2.87
CA VAL A 181 -1.54 -7.73 -2.08
C VAL A 181 -2.98 -8.17 -1.76
N LEU A 182 -3.87 -7.23 -1.39
CA LEU A 182 -5.29 -7.53 -1.13
C LEU A 182 -6.02 -8.03 -2.38
N GLY A 183 -5.80 -7.37 -3.53
CA GLY A 183 -6.36 -7.80 -4.81
C GLY A 183 -5.90 -9.19 -5.22
N ALA A 184 -4.60 -9.47 -5.10
CA ALA A 184 -4.03 -10.78 -5.36
C ALA A 184 -4.59 -11.85 -4.39
N TYR A 185 -4.68 -11.52 -3.10
CA TYR A 185 -5.28 -12.40 -2.09
C TYR A 185 -6.73 -12.75 -2.44
N LEU A 186 -7.54 -11.75 -2.77
CA LEU A 186 -8.94 -11.96 -3.15
C LEU A 186 -9.06 -12.95 -4.32
N ARG A 187 -8.25 -12.79 -5.36
CA ARG A 187 -8.27 -13.67 -6.54
C ARG A 187 -7.82 -15.09 -6.21
N LEU A 188 -6.81 -15.24 -5.36
CA LEU A 188 -6.22 -16.53 -5.02
C LEU A 188 -7.04 -17.30 -3.97
N HIS A 189 -7.64 -16.59 -3.01
CA HIS A 189 -8.31 -17.17 -1.84
C HIS A 189 -9.67 -16.54 -1.53
N PRO A 190 -10.62 -16.45 -2.50
CA PRO A 190 -11.88 -15.70 -2.33
C PRO A 190 -12.76 -16.24 -1.21
N ARG A 191 -12.69 -17.54 -0.93
CA ARG A 191 -13.52 -18.22 0.09
C ARG A 191 -12.78 -18.48 1.40
N ALA A 192 -11.54 -18.02 1.54
CA ALA A 192 -10.83 -18.09 2.81
C ALA A 192 -11.56 -17.29 3.89
N ARG A 193 -11.53 -17.78 5.11
CA ARG A 193 -12.14 -17.10 6.24
C ARG A 193 -11.17 -16.08 6.81
N VAL A 194 -11.64 -14.86 6.98
CA VAL A 194 -10.90 -13.77 7.62
C VAL A 194 -11.62 -13.39 8.89
N THR A 195 -10.93 -13.45 10.02
CA THR A 195 -11.47 -12.93 11.28
C THR A 195 -11.34 -11.41 11.27
N THR A 196 -12.44 -10.73 11.47
CA THR A 196 -12.54 -9.28 11.50
C THR A 196 -13.17 -8.81 12.80
N LEU A 197 -12.62 -7.73 13.34
CA LEU A 197 -13.24 -7.02 14.46
C LEU A 197 -14.27 -6.02 13.89
N VAL A 198 -15.50 -6.10 14.36
CA VAL A 198 -16.58 -5.20 13.92
C VAL A 198 -16.80 -4.15 14.99
N PRO A 199 -16.34 -2.89 14.81
CA PRO A 199 -16.45 -1.85 15.83
C PRO A 199 -17.89 -1.58 16.28
N LEU A 200 -18.84 -1.64 15.35
CA LEU A 200 -20.28 -1.47 15.65
C LEU A 200 -20.82 -2.52 16.63
N LEU A 201 -20.16 -3.69 16.72
CA LEU A 201 -20.50 -4.79 17.61
C LEU A 201 -19.47 -4.92 18.73
N LEU A 202 -19.01 -3.82 19.30
CA LEU A 202 -18.04 -3.79 20.40
C LEU A 202 -16.77 -4.60 20.11
N PHE A 203 -16.27 -4.52 18.87
CA PHE A 203 -15.11 -5.27 18.41
C PHE A 203 -15.25 -6.79 18.46
N LEU A 204 -16.47 -7.31 18.37
CA LEU A 204 -16.70 -8.76 18.32
C LEU A 204 -15.94 -9.37 17.14
N PRO A 205 -15.12 -10.44 17.36
CA PRO A 205 -14.40 -11.14 16.31
C PRO A 205 -15.35 -12.03 15.50
N LEU A 206 -15.68 -11.62 14.30
CA LEU A 206 -16.52 -12.39 13.37
C LEU A 206 -15.69 -12.93 12.21
N ARG A 207 -16.09 -14.07 11.66
CA ARG A 207 -15.41 -14.71 10.53
C ARG A 207 -16.22 -14.57 9.26
N PHE A 208 -15.71 -13.77 8.32
CA PHE A 208 -16.33 -13.58 7.03
C PHE A 208 -15.46 -14.15 5.89
N PRO A 209 -16.04 -14.52 4.75
CA PRO A 209 -15.26 -14.90 3.58
C PRO A 209 -14.51 -13.69 3.01
N ALA A 210 -13.32 -13.92 2.49
CA ALA A 210 -12.45 -12.85 1.97
C ALA A 210 -13.12 -12.00 0.89
N TRP A 211 -13.94 -12.60 0.02
CA TRP A 211 -14.65 -11.86 -1.02
C TRP A 211 -15.58 -10.78 -0.44
N LEU A 212 -16.20 -11.03 0.71
CA LEU A 212 -17.06 -10.05 1.36
C LEU A 212 -16.22 -8.93 2.00
N VAL A 213 -15.17 -9.29 2.76
CA VAL A 213 -14.33 -8.31 3.48
C VAL A 213 -13.60 -7.41 2.49
N LEU A 214 -12.92 -8.01 1.52
CA LEU A 214 -12.09 -7.26 0.56
C LEU A 214 -12.93 -6.61 -0.54
N GLY A 215 -14.05 -7.23 -0.93
CA GLY A 215 -15.00 -6.63 -1.86
C GLY A 215 -15.65 -5.37 -1.30
N LEU A 216 -16.11 -5.43 -0.04
CA LEU A 216 -16.64 -4.26 0.65
C LEU A 216 -15.55 -3.18 0.87
N TRP A 217 -14.34 -3.59 1.25
CA TRP A 217 -13.21 -2.67 1.36
C TRP A 217 -12.93 -1.95 0.03
N PHE A 218 -12.87 -2.68 -1.07
CA PHE A 218 -12.68 -2.11 -2.40
C PHE A 218 -13.82 -1.16 -2.81
N ALA A 219 -15.07 -1.57 -2.57
CA ALA A 219 -16.23 -0.72 -2.86
C ALA A 219 -16.19 0.60 -2.07
N LEU A 220 -15.75 0.56 -0.80
CA LEU A 220 -15.55 1.75 0.01
C LEU A 220 -14.41 2.63 -0.53
N GLN A 221 -13.29 2.05 -1.00
CA GLN A 221 -12.22 2.84 -1.65
C GLN A 221 -12.74 3.54 -2.91
N TRP A 222 -13.45 2.79 -3.75
CA TRP A 222 -14.05 3.35 -4.98
C TRP A 222 -15.04 4.48 -4.68
N TRP A 223 -15.91 4.27 -3.70
CA TRP A 223 -16.84 5.33 -3.25
C TRP A 223 -16.09 6.56 -2.76
N SER A 224 -15.03 6.36 -1.97
CA SER A 224 -14.23 7.44 -1.39
C SER A 224 -13.46 8.26 -2.42
N VAL A 225 -13.11 7.71 -3.57
CA VAL A 225 -12.53 8.49 -4.70
C VAL A 225 -13.45 9.64 -5.11
N HIS A 226 -14.78 9.47 -5.02
CA HIS A 226 -15.74 10.43 -5.50
C HIS A 226 -16.40 11.28 -4.39
N SER A 227 -16.32 10.84 -3.14
CA SER A 227 -17.07 11.43 -2.02
C SER A 227 -16.21 11.96 -0.88
N ALA A 228 -14.95 11.53 -0.78
CA ALA A 228 -14.08 11.96 0.32
C ALA A 228 -13.36 13.28 -0.03
N GLY A 229 -13.19 14.12 0.99
CA GLY A 229 -12.36 15.30 0.89
C GLY A 229 -10.87 15.00 0.82
N PRO A 230 -10.02 16.03 0.78
CA PRO A 230 -8.55 15.86 0.74
C PRO A 230 -8.04 15.08 1.97
N GLY A 231 -6.98 14.35 1.80
CA GLY A 231 -6.32 13.57 2.89
C GLY A 231 -5.80 12.22 2.43
N VAL A 232 -6.62 11.32 1.90
CA VAL A 232 -6.19 9.98 1.46
C VAL A 232 -6.30 9.87 -0.05
N ALA A 233 -5.26 9.36 -0.69
CA ALA A 233 -5.25 9.10 -2.14
C ALA A 233 -5.94 7.76 -2.45
N TYR A 234 -7.26 7.72 -2.33
CA TYR A 234 -8.05 6.49 -2.50
C TYR A 234 -7.86 5.84 -3.88
N LEU A 235 -7.62 6.63 -4.91
CA LEU A 235 -7.40 6.13 -6.28
C LEU A 235 -6.14 5.26 -6.36
N VAL A 236 -5.07 5.56 -5.60
CA VAL A 236 -3.87 4.70 -5.50
C VAL A 236 -4.25 3.30 -5.00
N HIS A 237 -5.18 3.22 -4.04
CA HIS A 237 -5.65 1.94 -3.51
C HIS A 237 -6.45 1.15 -4.55
N VAL A 238 -7.32 1.82 -5.29
CA VAL A 238 -8.14 1.21 -6.36
C VAL A 238 -7.24 0.65 -7.45
N ILE A 239 -6.28 1.45 -7.94
CA ILE A 239 -5.34 1.03 -8.99
C ILE A 239 -4.47 -0.14 -8.49
N GLY A 240 -3.91 -0.02 -7.29
CA GLY A 240 -3.11 -1.08 -6.68
C GLY A 240 -3.89 -2.39 -6.57
N PHE A 241 -5.09 -2.35 -6.03
CA PHE A 241 -5.95 -3.53 -5.89
C PHE A 241 -6.25 -4.19 -7.24
N ALA A 242 -6.64 -3.40 -8.24
CA ALA A 242 -6.92 -3.90 -9.59
C ALA A 242 -5.67 -4.54 -10.20
N ALA A 243 -4.50 -3.89 -10.10
CA ALA A 243 -3.24 -4.43 -10.61
C ALA A 243 -2.88 -5.78 -9.95
N GLY A 244 -3.04 -5.89 -8.63
CA GLY A 244 -2.78 -7.13 -7.92
C GLY A 244 -3.75 -8.25 -8.26
N PHE A 245 -5.04 -7.93 -8.40
CA PHE A 245 -6.07 -8.88 -8.82
C PHE A 245 -5.78 -9.43 -10.23
N LEU A 246 -5.48 -8.54 -11.18
CA LEU A 246 -5.17 -8.90 -12.56
C LEU A 246 -3.89 -9.73 -12.65
N TYR A 247 -2.83 -9.35 -11.93
CA TYR A 247 -1.62 -10.17 -11.84
C TYR A 247 -1.92 -11.58 -11.35
N ALA A 248 -2.74 -11.72 -10.32
CA ALA A 248 -3.11 -13.02 -9.78
C ALA A 248 -3.96 -13.87 -10.74
N CYS A 249 -4.69 -13.26 -11.69
CA CYS A 249 -5.37 -14.00 -12.75
C CYS A 249 -4.37 -14.76 -13.63
N THR A 250 -3.23 -14.15 -13.99
CA THR A 250 -2.20 -14.81 -14.80
C THR A 250 -1.55 -16.02 -14.11
N LEU A 251 -1.56 -16.04 -12.78
CA LEU A 251 -1.03 -17.15 -11.98
C LEU A 251 -2.00 -18.33 -11.89
N ALA A 252 -3.31 -18.06 -11.90
CA ALA A 252 -4.33 -19.08 -11.80
C ALA A 252 -4.42 -19.95 -13.08
N GLU A 253 -4.12 -19.36 -14.23
CA GLU A 253 -4.14 -20.05 -15.52
C GLU A 253 -2.98 -21.04 -15.70
N ARG A 254 -1.89 -20.87 -14.96
CA ARG A 254 -0.67 -21.71 -15.04
C ARG A 254 -0.72 -23.00 -14.21
N ARG A 255 -1.87 -23.44 -13.70
CA ARG A 255 -1.97 -24.77 -13.09
C ARG A 255 -1.75 -25.83 -14.17
N PRO A 256 -0.71 -26.70 -14.07
CA PRO A 256 -0.59 -27.84 -14.99
C PRO A 256 -1.88 -28.66 -14.88
N ARG A 257 -2.49 -28.97 -16.02
CA ARG A 257 -3.51 -30.00 -16.09
C ARG A 257 -2.92 -31.23 -15.39
N ALA A 258 -3.53 -31.65 -14.29
CA ALA A 258 -3.15 -32.88 -13.61
C ALA A 258 -3.11 -33.98 -14.68
N ALA A 259 -1.93 -34.59 -14.86
CA ALA A 259 -1.79 -35.71 -15.76
C ALA A 259 -2.89 -36.71 -15.39
N ARG A 260 -3.78 -37.01 -16.34
CA ARG A 260 -4.79 -38.05 -16.19
C ARG A 260 -4.05 -39.31 -15.83
N ARG A 261 -4.20 -39.80 -14.61
CA ARG A 261 -3.74 -41.15 -14.28
C ARG A 261 -4.35 -42.11 -15.27
N PRO A 262 -3.52 -42.98 -15.98
CA PRO A 262 -4.08 -44.01 -16.82
C PRO A 262 -5.03 -44.85 -15.95
N ARG A 263 -6.20 -45.17 -16.50
CA ARG A 263 -7.11 -46.17 -15.89
C ARG A 263 -6.36 -47.49 -15.87
N PRO A 264 -6.36 -48.22 -14.72
CA PRO A 264 -5.89 -49.58 -14.72
C PRO A 264 -6.73 -50.39 -15.72
N SER A 265 -6.10 -50.99 -16.70
CA SER A 265 -6.68 -52.00 -17.57
C SER A 265 -7.06 -53.18 -16.69
N GLY A 266 -8.38 -53.47 -16.56
CA GLY A 266 -8.90 -54.68 -16.01
C GLY A 266 -8.72 -55.84 -16.95
#